data_78e5db121d7225d4c8926e0499489fb8
#
_entry.id   78e5db121d7225d4c8926e0499489fb8
#
_cell.length_a   1.000
_cell.length_b   1.000
_cell.length_c   1.000
_cell.angle_alpha   90.00
_cell.angle_beta   90.00
_cell.angle_gamma   90.00
#
_symmetry.space_group_name_H-M   'P 1'
#
loop_
_entity.id
_entity.type
_entity.pdbx_description
1 polymer ?
#
loop_
_entity_poly.entity_id
_entity_poly.type
_entity_poly.pdbx_seq_one_letter_code
_entity_poly.pdbx_strand_id
1 'polypeptide(L)'
;MSSATPTTDHDEIRRWVEHNNGRPACVRGTGKGDDPGVLRIDFDEEDENLESISWDTWFEWFDKNDLALLRGEDSRFNKLISR
;
A
#
# COMPACT_ATOMS: atom_id res chain seq x y z
N MET A 1 1.16 -17.59 -17.29
CA MET A 1 1.13 -16.15 -17.52
C MET A 1 0.64 -15.46 -16.25
N SER A 2 1.48 -14.68 -15.63
CA SER A 2 1.07 -13.98 -14.43
C SER A 2 0.23 -12.77 -14.81
N SER A 3 -0.79 -12.50 -14.04
CA SER A 3 -1.63 -11.33 -14.21
C SER A 3 -1.79 -10.65 -12.87
N ALA A 4 -1.95 -9.34 -12.88
CA ALA A 4 -2.23 -8.61 -11.67
C ALA A 4 -3.69 -8.82 -11.29
N THR A 5 -3.96 -9.06 -10.02
CA THR A 5 -5.30 -9.29 -9.50
C THR A 5 -5.59 -8.29 -8.38
N PRO A 6 -6.70 -7.54 -8.47
CA PRO A 6 -7.03 -6.62 -7.39
C PRO A 6 -7.53 -7.36 -6.15
N THR A 7 -7.18 -6.86 -4.98
CA THR A 7 -7.63 -7.41 -3.72
C THR A 7 -7.94 -6.29 -2.73
N THR A 8 -8.93 -6.53 -1.87
CA THR A 8 -9.25 -5.64 -0.76
C THR A 8 -9.07 -6.35 0.59
N ASP A 9 -8.59 -7.58 0.57
CA ASP A 9 -8.37 -8.38 1.78
C ASP A 9 -7.14 -7.87 2.53
N HIS A 10 -7.34 -7.32 3.72
CA HIS A 10 -6.27 -6.75 4.54
C HIS A 10 -5.19 -7.78 4.85
N ASP A 11 -5.57 -8.99 5.25
CA ASP A 11 -4.60 -10.02 5.61
C ASP A 11 -3.77 -10.46 4.43
N GLU A 12 -4.40 -10.60 3.27
CA GLU A 12 -3.69 -10.96 2.04
C GLU A 12 -2.69 -9.87 1.66
N ILE A 13 -3.12 -8.61 1.71
CA ILE A 13 -2.27 -7.46 1.38
C ILE A 13 -1.07 -7.42 2.31
N ARG A 14 -1.31 -7.50 3.61
CA ARG A 14 -0.24 -7.43 4.60
C ARG A 14 0.76 -8.56 4.42
N ARG A 15 0.28 -9.79 4.22
CA ARG A 15 1.18 -10.93 4.02
C ARG A 15 2.02 -10.78 2.76
N TRP A 16 1.40 -10.31 1.67
CA TRP A 16 2.13 -10.10 0.42
C TRP A 16 3.21 -9.04 0.57
N VAL A 17 2.85 -7.92 1.20
CA VAL A 17 3.80 -6.81 1.40
C VAL A 17 4.96 -7.26 2.29
N GLU A 18 4.67 -7.91 3.41
CA GLU A 18 5.72 -8.35 4.34
C GLU A 18 6.59 -9.44 3.72
N HIS A 19 6.01 -10.31 2.92
CA HIS A 19 6.77 -11.35 2.21
C HIS A 19 7.78 -10.73 1.22
N ASN A 20 7.47 -9.57 0.70
CA ASN A 20 8.35 -8.88 -0.26
C ASN A 20 9.23 -7.82 0.41
N ASN A 21 9.35 -7.85 1.72
CA ASN A 21 10.15 -6.90 2.51
C ASN A 21 9.64 -5.46 2.37
N GLY A 22 8.33 -5.31 2.25
CA GLY A 22 7.68 -4.02 2.16
C GLY A 22 7.09 -3.58 3.48
N ARG A 23 6.66 -2.35 3.52
CA ARG A 23 5.98 -1.77 4.68
C ARG A 23 4.98 -0.72 4.21
N PRO A 24 3.93 -0.45 5.02
CA PRO A 24 2.94 0.55 4.65
C PRO A 24 3.54 1.96 4.78
N ALA A 25 3.22 2.81 3.81
CA ALA A 25 3.78 4.14 3.75
C ALA A 25 2.81 5.11 3.07
N CYS A 26 3.12 6.39 3.14
CA CYS A 26 2.41 7.43 2.41
C CYS A 26 3.42 8.41 1.81
N VAL A 27 2.99 9.15 0.81
CA VAL A 27 3.85 10.16 0.18
C VAL A 27 3.89 11.39 1.08
N ARG A 28 5.10 11.83 1.44
CA ARG A 28 5.28 13.01 2.30
C ARG A 28 4.65 14.24 1.66
N GLY A 29 4.03 15.05 2.50
CA GLY A 29 3.47 16.32 2.07
C GLY A 29 2.14 16.23 1.34
N THR A 30 1.56 15.04 1.20
CA THR A 30 0.25 14.89 0.55
C THR A 30 -0.88 14.75 1.56
N GLY A 31 -0.56 14.64 2.85
CA GLY A 31 -1.57 14.47 3.90
C GLY A 31 -2.16 15.78 4.36
N LYS A 32 -3.26 15.68 5.10
CA LYS A 32 -3.92 16.84 5.70
C LYS A 32 -4.71 16.38 6.92
N GLY A 33 -4.44 16.98 8.07
CA GLY A 33 -5.09 16.57 9.32
C GLY A 33 -4.73 15.12 9.65
N ASP A 34 -5.73 14.27 9.84
CA ASP A 34 -5.52 12.85 10.13
C ASP A 34 -5.28 12.03 8.86
N ASP A 35 -5.50 12.61 7.69
CA ASP A 35 -5.30 11.93 6.40
C ASP A 35 -3.81 11.87 6.10
N PRO A 36 -3.23 10.67 5.99
CA PRO A 36 -1.80 10.55 5.69
C PRO A 36 -1.44 10.95 4.25
N GLY A 37 -2.44 11.09 3.38
CA GLY A 37 -2.23 11.44 1.98
C GLY A 37 -2.21 10.21 1.08
N VAL A 38 -1.39 10.28 0.04
CA VAL A 38 -1.33 9.20 -0.96
C VAL A 38 -0.65 7.98 -0.36
N LEU A 39 -1.36 6.85 -0.34
CA LEU A 39 -0.83 5.60 0.20
C LEU A 39 0.14 4.95 -0.79
N ARG A 40 1.18 4.33 -0.24
CA ARG A 40 2.20 3.61 -1.01
C ARG A 40 2.68 2.42 -0.21
N ILE A 41 3.43 1.56 -0.86
CA ILE A 41 4.17 0.49 -0.21
C ILE A 41 5.65 0.76 -0.47
N ASP A 42 6.43 0.79 0.61
CA ASP A 42 7.86 1.06 0.55
C ASP A 42 8.59 -0.27 0.72
N PHE A 43 9.55 -0.55 -0.16
CA PHE A 43 10.29 -1.82 -0.16
C PHE A 43 11.76 -1.58 0.19
N ASP A 44 12.38 -2.61 0.81
CA ASP A 44 13.82 -2.65 1.12
C ASP A 44 14.42 -1.33 1.64
N GLU A 45 14.97 -0.52 0.75
CA GLU A 45 15.57 0.77 1.10
C GLU A 45 14.49 1.83 1.27
N GLU A 46 14.62 2.64 2.31
CA GLU A 46 13.68 3.72 2.55
C GLU A 46 13.75 4.75 1.45
N ASP A 47 12.59 5.09 0.91
CA ASP A 47 12.47 6.19 -0.03
C ASP A 47 12.25 7.47 0.77
N GLU A 48 13.08 8.49 0.53
CA GLU A 48 13.00 9.76 1.23
C GLU A 48 11.66 10.47 1.05
N ASN A 49 10.99 10.20 -0.05
CA ASN A 49 9.70 10.81 -0.36
C ASN A 49 8.53 10.12 0.33
N LEU A 50 8.79 8.98 0.98
CA LEU A 50 7.77 8.21 1.66
C LEU A 50 7.97 8.27 3.18
N GLU A 51 6.86 8.21 3.88
CA GLU A 51 6.84 8.17 5.33
C GLU A 51 6.17 6.87 5.76
N SER A 52 6.82 6.12 6.65
CA SER A 52 6.24 4.88 7.19
C SER A 52 5.06 5.19 8.09
N ILE A 53 3.99 4.46 7.95
CA ILE A 53 2.80 4.57 8.81
C ILE A 53 2.39 3.19 9.27
N SER A 54 1.51 3.13 10.27
CA SER A 54 1.03 1.84 10.77
C SER A 54 0.09 1.19 9.77
N TRP A 55 -0.01 -0.15 9.86
CA TRP A 55 -1.01 -0.88 9.06
C TRP A 55 -2.43 -0.41 9.39
N ASP A 56 -2.72 -0.12 10.67
CA ASP A 56 -4.04 0.35 11.06
C ASP A 56 -4.43 1.63 10.32
N THR A 57 -3.53 2.61 10.30
CA THR A 57 -3.76 3.86 9.59
C THR A 57 -3.85 3.62 8.07
N TRP A 58 -2.95 2.81 7.54
CA TRP A 58 -2.92 2.52 6.10
C TRP A 58 -4.24 1.88 5.64
N PHE A 59 -4.73 0.86 6.36
CA PHE A 59 -5.97 0.20 6.02
C PHE A 59 -7.19 1.08 6.26
N GLU A 60 -7.14 1.92 7.28
CA GLU A 60 -8.23 2.86 7.54
C GLU A 60 -8.49 3.73 6.30
N TRP A 61 -7.44 4.32 5.76
CA TRP A 61 -7.57 5.21 4.61
C TRP A 61 -7.70 4.46 3.29
N PHE A 62 -7.17 3.26 3.22
CA PHE A 62 -7.41 2.34 2.12
C PHE A 62 -8.91 2.07 1.94
N ASP A 63 -9.59 1.78 3.05
CA ASP A 63 -11.02 1.52 3.03
C ASP A 63 -11.84 2.80 2.83
N LYS A 64 -11.48 3.87 3.51
CA LYS A 64 -12.21 5.16 3.37
C LYS A 64 -12.19 5.69 1.95
N ASN A 65 -11.12 5.44 1.22
CA ASN A 65 -10.98 5.90 -0.16
C ASN A 65 -11.43 4.86 -1.19
N ASP A 66 -12.03 3.78 -0.73
CA ASP A 66 -12.53 2.69 -1.59
C ASP A 66 -11.47 2.18 -2.55
N LEU A 67 -10.30 1.87 -2.02
CA LEU A 67 -9.17 1.41 -2.80
C LEU A 67 -9.09 -0.12 -2.86
N ALA A 68 -8.43 -0.62 -3.88
CA ALA A 68 -8.02 -2.00 -3.99
C ALA A 68 -6.56 -2.03 -4.37
N LEU A 69 -5.86 -3.08 -3.99
CA LEU A 69 -4.46 -3.25 -4.36
C LEU A 69 -4.36 -4.20 -5.54
N LEU A 70 -3.81 -3.70 -6.64
CA LEU A 70 -3.48 -4.52 -7.79
C LEU A 70 -2.02 -4.92 -7.64
N ARG A 71 -1.76 -6.23 -7.53
CA ARG A 71 -0.40 -6.71 -7.31
C ARG A 71 -0.03 -7.79 -8.31
N GLY A 72 1.26 -7.85 -8.64
CA GLY A 72 1.78 -8.91 -9.46
C GLY A 72 2.00 -10.18 -8.64
N GLU A 73 2.10 -11.33 -9.31
CA GLU A 73 2.33 -12.61 -8.65
C GLU A 73 3.82 -12.88 -8.40
N ASP A 74 4.65 -12.55 -9.38
CA ASP A 74 6.08 -12.87 -9.35
C ASP A 74 6.98 -11.65 -9.27
N SER A 75 6.44 -10.52 -8.82
CA SER A 75 7.19 -9.29 -8.75
C SER A 75 6.65 -8.39 -7.65
N ARG A 76 7.33 -7.28 -7.43
CA ARG A 76 6.87 -6.26 -6.48
C ARG A 76 5.93 -5.25 -7.12
N PHE A 77 5.48 -5.51 -8.35
CA PHE A 77 4.52 -4.63 -8.99
C PHE A 77 3.28 -4.48 -8.14
N ASN A 78 2.89 -3.24 -7.91
CA ASN A 78 1.68 -2.94 -7.15
C ASN A 78 1.13 -1.59 -7.58
N LYS A 79 -0.17 -1.46 -7.48
CA LYS A 79 -0.85 -0.21 -7.81
C LYS A 79 -2.14 -0.14 -7.02
N LEU A 80 -2.39 1.00 -6.40
CA LEU A 80 -3.66 1.24 -5.74
C LEU A 80 -4.64 1.79 -6.77
N ILE A 81 -5.79 1.17 -6.85
CA ILE A 81 -6.83 1.53 -7.81
C ILE A 81 -8.16 1.67 -7.07
N SER A 82 -9.14 2.29 -7.71
CA SER A 82 -10.49 2.37 -7.17
C SER A 82 -11.17 1.01 -7.23
N ARG A 83 -11.94 0.71 -6.21
CA ARG A 83 -12.72 -0.53 -6.17
C ARG A 83 -13.80 -0.56 -7.25
#